data_fd511b67f882b98b8ffe3d931d93da73
#
_entry.id   fd511b67f882b98b8ffe3d931d93da73
#
_cell.length_a   1.000
_cell.length_b   1.000
_cell.length_c   1.000
_cell.angle_alpha   90.00
_cell.angle_beta   90.00
_cell.angle_gamma   90.00
#
_symmetry.space_group_name_H-M   'P 1'
#
loop_
_entity.id
_entity.type
_entity.pdbx_description
1 polymer ?
#
loop_
_entity_poly.entity_id
_entity_poly.type
_entity_poly.pdbx_seq_one_letter_code
_entity_poly.pdbx_strand_id
1 'polypeptide(L)'
;MDAYRLLSQQIDNPLHLGVTEAGIYRTGTVKSAIALGGLLLDGIGDTMRISLAAEPEEEIKIGFDILKSLSLRSNGINFIACPSCSRQEFNVISVMQALEERLEDIRTPMDVSVIGCKVNGPGEAKEADIGVVGASPRSLAVSYTHLTL
;
A
#
# COMPACT_ATOMS: atom_id res chain seq x y z
N MET A 1 19.92 11.60 1.20
CA MET A 1 19.59 10.87 2.44
C MET A 1 20.62 11.14 3.53
N ASP A 2 21.90 11.09 3.25
CA ASP A 2 22.98 11.22 4.28
C ASP A 2 22.97 12.56 5.02
N ALA A 3 22.63 13.67 4.32
CA ALA A 3 22.46 14.96 4.98
C ALA A 3 21.38 14.95 6.07
N TYR A 4 20.26 14.29 5.84
CA TYR A 4 19.20 14.12 6.86
C TYR A 4 19.65 13.25 8.03
N ARG A 5 20.38 12.16 7.76
CA ARG A 5 20.94 11.31 8.80
C ARG A 5 21.94 12.06 9.69
N LEU A 6 22.79 12.88 9.10
CA LEU A 6 23.73 13.72 9.84
C LEU A 6 23.00 14.81 10.63
N LEU A 7 22.02 15.48 10.02
CA LEU A 7 21.28 16.55 10.64
C LEU A 7 20.45 16.05 11.83
N SER A 8 19.78 14.92 11.69
CA SER A 8 18.97 14.32 12.77
C SER A 8 19.75 13.98 14.04
N GLN A 9 21.07 13.86 13.94
CA GLN A 9 21.96 13.64 15.11
C GLN A 9 22.41 14.95 15.77
N GLN A 10 22.15 16.09 15.14
CA GLN A 10 22.67 17.39 15.60
C GLN A 10 21.59 18.35 16.08
N ILE A 11 20.33 18.11 15.70
CA ILE A 11 19.22 19.00 16.05
C ILE A 11 17.99 18.19 16.51
N ASP A 12 17.21 18.80 17.39
CA ASP A 12 15.93 18.24 17.88
C ASP A 12 14.73 18.85 17.14
N ASN A 13 14.95 19.66 16.11
CA ASN A 13 13.87 20.27 15.34
C ASN A 13 13.20 19.24 14.42
N PRO A 14 11.87 19.38 14.20
CA PRO A 14 11.16 18.55 13.23
C PRO A 14 11.76 18.63 11.83
N LEU A 15 11.93 17.50 11.18
CA LEU A 15 12.50 17.39 9.85
C LEU A 15 11.40 17.15 8.80
N HIS A 16 11.36 18.05 7.81
CA HIS A 16 10.49 17.90 6.65
C HIS A 16 11.21 17.20 5.52
N LEU A 17 10.72 16.02 5.15
CA LEU A 17 11.29 15.22 4.07
C LEU A 17 10.65 15.57 2.73
N GLY A 18 11.45 15.58 1.67
CA GLY A 18 10.95 15.78 0.31
C GLY A 18 12.00 15.42 -0.74
N VAL A 19 11.54 14.89 -1.86
CA VAL A 19 12.35 14.70 -3.05
C VAL A 19 11.89 15.72 -4.08
N THR A 20 12.82 16.59 -4.53
CA THR A 20 12.59 17.50 -5.65
C THR A 20 12.97 16.81 -6.96
N GLU A 21 12.34 17.22 -8.06
CA GLU A 21 12.64 16.69 -9.39
C GLU A 21 12.48 15.15 -9.47
N ALA A 22 11.49 14.62 -8.77
CA ALA A 22 11.27 13.18 -8.74
C ALA A 22 10.88 12.61 -10.11
N GLY A 23 10.11 13.37 -10.90
CA GLY A 23 9.71 13.03 -12.25
C GLY A 23 8.22 12.74 -12.38
N ILE A 24 7.85 12.02 -13.45
CA ILE A 24 6.46 11.60 -13.71
C ILE A 24 6.01 10.55 -12.70
N TYR A 25 4.69 10.26 -12.69
CA TYR A 25 4.03 9.36 -11.74
C TYR A 25 4.88 8.12 -11.37
N ARG A 26 5.21 7.27 -12.34
CA ARG A 26 5.92 6.00 -12.08
C ARG A 26 7.32 6.21 -11.49
N THR A 27 8.13 7.03 -12.15
CA THR A 27 9.55 7.23 -11.77
C THR A 27 9.64 8.01 -10.47
N GLY A 28 8.78 9.01 -10.32
CA GLY A 28 8.72 9.84 -9.12
C GLY A 28 8.25 9.06 -7.89
N THR A 29 7.28 8.16 -8.04
CA THR A 29 6.85 7.26 -6.96
C THR A 29 8.01 6.39 -6.48
N VAL A 30 8.74 5.76 -7.39
CA VAL A 30 9.88 4.90 -7.01
C VAL A 30 10.96 5.70 -6.30
N LYS A 31 11.34 6.87 -6.81
CA LYS A 31 12.35 7.73 -6.17
C LYS A 31 11.91 8.19 -4.78
N SER A 32 10.65 8.62 -4.66
CA SER A 32 10.08 9.06 -3.39
C SER A 32 10.02 7.92 -2.38
N ALA A 33 9.54 6.75 -2.79
CA ALA A 33 9.47 5.57 -1.93
C ALA A 33 10.84 5.15 -1.39
N ILE A 34 11.88 5.16 -2.23
CA ILE A 34 13.24 4.81 -1.80
C ILE A 34 13.80 5.86 -0.85
N ALA A 35 13.71 7.14 -1.21
CA ALA A 35 14.36 8.21 -0.45
C ALA A 35 13.64 8.48 0.87
N LEU A 36 12.32 8.63 0.84
CA LEU A 36 11.53 8.91 2.04
C LEU A 36 11.37 7.64 2.88
N GLY A 37 11.09 6.51 2.25
CA GLY A 37 10.96 5.24 2.95
C GLY A 37 12.23 4.84 3.71
N GLY A 38 13.39 5.05 3.10
CA GLY A 38 14.67 4.78 3.77
C GLY A 38 14.92 5.66 5.00
N LEU A 39 14.54 6.94 4.96
CA LEU A 39 14.65 7.83 6.12
C LEU A 39 13.60 7.53 7.20
N LEU A 40 12.37 7.25 6.79
CA LEU A 40 11.29 6.88 7.71
C LEU A 40 11.57 5.57 8.45
N LEU A 41 12.20 4.59 7.79
CA LEU A 41 12.66 3.35 8.43
C LEU A 41 13.77 3.59 9.48
N ASP A 42 14.60 4.62 9.25
CA ASP A 42 15.60 5.05 10.23
C ASP A 42 14.98 5.91 11.38
N GLY A 43 13.66 6.11 11.38
CA GLY A 43 12.96 6.98 12.34
C GLY A 43 13.17 8.47 12.09
N ILE A 44 13.59 8.86 10.90
CA ILE A 44 13.88 10.25 10.53
C ILE A 44 12.74 10.81 9.67
N GLY A 45 12.14 11.92 10.10
CA GLY A 45 11.12 12.67 9.38
C GLY A 45 9.80 12.78 10.13
N ASP A 46 9.34 14.01 10.30
CA ASP A 46 8.11 14.36 11.02
C ASP A 46 6.99 14.71 10.05
N THR A 47 7.34 15.27 8.93
CA THR A 47 6.44 15.60 7.81
C THR A 47 7.09 15.24 6.50
N MET A 48 6.27 15.00 5.47
CA MET A 48 6.78 14.63 4.16
C MET A 48 6.02 15.34 3.03
N ARG A 49 6.70 15.51 1.90
CA ARG A 49 6.14 15.99 0.65
C ARG A 49 6.51 15.05 -0.49
N ILE A 50 5.52 14.66 -1.25
CA ILE A 50 5.70 14.05 -2.57
C ILE A 50 5.67 15.15 -3.61
N SER A 51 6.48 15.04 -4.66
CA SER A 51 6.49 15.98 -5.78
C SER A 51 6.55 15.21 -7.07
N LEU A 52 5.50 15.32 -7.88
CA LEU A 52 5.34 14.61 -9.15
C LEU A 52 4.91 15.56 -10.25
N ALA A 53 5.27 15.24 -11.50
CA ALA A 53 4.64 15.82 -12.67
C ALA A 53 3.33 15.05 -12.94
N ALA A 54 2.33 15.21 -12.06
CA ALA A 54 1.01 14.59 -12.08
C ALA A 54 0.00 15.49 -11.34
N GLU A 55 -1.27 15.09 -11.30
CA GLU A 55 -2.29 15.82 -10.54
C GLU A 55 -1.97 15.79 -9.03
N PRO A 56 -2.25 16.86 -8.28
CA PRO A 56 -1.89 16.97 -6.87
C PRO A 56 -2.46 15.88 -5.97
N GLU A 57 -3.63 15.33 -6.31
CA GLU A 57 -4.28 14.24 -5.59
C GLU A 57 -3.43 12.97 -5.59
N GLU A 58 -2.70 12.72 -6.67
CA GLU A 58 -1.82 11.56 -6.80
C GLU A 58 -0.61 11.65 -5.86
N GLU A 59 -0.11 12.84 -5.58
CA GLU A 59 0.95 13.04 -4.60
C GLU A 59 0.52 12.64 -3.20
N ILE A 60 -0.73 12.95 -2.83
CA ILE A 60 -1.31 12.59 -1.53
C ILE A 60 -1.51 11.08 -1.44
N LYS A 61 -2.05 10.44 -2.47
CA LYS A 61 -2.26 8.98 -2.52
C LYS A 61 -0.93 8.25 -2.33
N ILE A 62 0.10 8.62 -3.10
CA ILE A 62 1.43 8.01 -3.00
C ILE A 62 2.06 8.25 -1.62
N GLY A 63 1.88 9.43 -1.03
CA GLY A 63 2.34 9.70 0.32
C GLY A 63 1.76 8.71 1.35
N PHE A 64 0.45 8.48 1.28
CA PHE A 64 -0.21 7.48 2.14
C PHE A 64 0.20 6.05 1.80
N ASP A 65 0.43 5.71 0.54
CA ASP A 65 0.87 4.38 0.14
C ASP A 65 2.27 4.06 0.68
N ILE A 66 3.18 5.02 0.68
CA ILE A 66 4.49 4.88 1.32
C ILE A 66 4.32 4.64 2.82
N LEU A 67 3.51 5.43 3.51
CA LEU A 67 3.29 5.30 4.95
C LEU A 67 2.59 3.98 5.31
N LYS A 68 1.62 3.54 4.51
CA LYS A 68 0.95 2.22 4.66
C LYS A 68 1.94 1.08 4.49
N SER A 69 2.76 1.13 3.43
CA SER A 69 3.76 0.09 3.14
C SER A 69 4.80 -0.07 4.24
N LEU A 70 5.02 0.99 5.03
CA LEU A 70 5.93 0.99 6.19
C LEU A 70 5.19 0.73 7.51
N SER A 71 3.89 0.50 7.48
CA SER A 71 3.04 0.36 8.68
C SER A 71 3.13 1.54 9.66
N LEU A 72 3.47 2.73 9.17
CA LEU A 72 3.58 3.95 9.97
C LEU A 72 2.24 4.66 10.12
N ARG A 73 1.39 4.58 9.10
CA ARG A 73 0.08 5.21 9.09
C ARG A 73 -0.87 4.47 8.16
N SER A 74 -2.09 4.26 8.58
CA SER A 74 -3.15 3.68 7.78
C SER A 74 -4.20 4.74 7.43
N ASN A 75 -4.65 4.74 6.19
CA ASN A 75 -5.78 5.54 5.71
C ASN A 75 -6.44 4.79 4.55
N GLY A 76 -7.68 4.38 4.75
CA GLY A 76 -8.41 3.58 3.77
C GLY A 76 -7.89 2.14 3.67
N ILE A 77 -8.25 1.49 2.59
CA ILE A 77 -7.98 0.08 2.37
C ILE A 77 -6.53 -0.14 1.93
N ASN A 78 -5.91 -1.15 2.52
CA ASN A 78 -4.66 -1.71 2.05
C ASN A 78 -4.96 -2.99 1.27
N PHE A 79 -4.74 -2.95 -0.04
CA PHE A 79 -4.98 -4.10 -0.90
C PHE A 79 -3.76 -5.00 -0.98
N ILE A 80 -3.99 -6.29 -0.76
CA ILE A 80 -2.98 -7.35 -0.87
C ILE A 80 -3.42 -8.30 -1.97
N ALA A 81 -2.68 -8.36 -3.07
CA ALA A 81 -3.05 -9.19 -4.21
C ALA A 81 -1.91 -10.13 -4.60
N CYS A 82 -2.26 -11.37 -4.92
CA CYS A 82 -1.28 -12.28 -5.49
C CYS A 82 -0.98 -11.93 -6.95
N PRO A 83 0.25 -12.21 -7.42
CA PRO A 83 0.55 -12.07 -8.84
C PRO A 83 -0.26 -13.07 -9.67
N SER A 84 -0.67 -12.66 -10.87
CA SER A 84 -1.35 -13.56 -11.81
C SER A 84 -0.47 -14.75 -12.17
N CYS A 85 -0.98 -15.96 -11.99
CA CYS A 85 -0.28 -17.19 -12.33
C CYS A 85 -1.24 -18.21 -12.96
N SER A 86 -0.71 -19.34 -13.46
CA SER A 86 -1.51 -20.38 -14.11
C SER A 86 -2.52 -21.09 -13.19
N ARG A 87 -2.43 -20.89 -11.88
CA ARG A 87 -3.34 -21.45 -10.88
C ARG A 87 -4.52 -20.56 -10.53
N GLN A 88 -4.58 -19.35 -11.08
CA GLN A 88 -5.69 -18.44 -10.81
C GLN A 88 -7.01 -19.00 -11.36
N GLU A 89 -8.07 -18.86 -10.60
CA GLU A 89 -9.43 -19.32 -10.95
C GLU A 89 -10.33 -18.15 -11.38
N PHE A 90 -9.84 -16.92 -11.23
CA PHE A 90 -10.46 -15.71 -11.76
C PHE A 90 -9.40 -14.67 -12.13
N ASN A 91 -9.78 -13.65 -12.88
CA ASN A 91 -8.88 -12.57 -13.27
C ASN A 91 -8.64 -11.61 -12.09
N VAL A 92 -7.54 -11.83 -11.35
CA VAL A 92 -7.16 -11.00 -10.18
C VAL A 92 -7.01 -9.53 -10.55
N ILE A 93 -6.42 -9.23 -11.71
CA ILE A 93 -6.17 -7.85 -12.15
C ILE A 93 -7.48 -7.08 -12.30
N SER A 94 -8.47 -7.66 -13.00
CA SER A 94 -9.76 -6.98 -13.22
C SER A 94 -10.56 -6.83 -11.93
N VAL A 95 -10.46 -7.80 -11.02
CA VAL A 95 -11.11 -7.71 -9.70
C VAL A 95 -10.46 -6.63 -8.86
N MET A 96 -9.12 -6.56 -8.83
CA MET A 96 -8.38 -5.50 -8.12
C MET A 96 -8.76 -4.11 -8.63
N GLN A 97 -8.74 -3.89 -9.94
CA GLN A 97 -9.12 -2.61 -10.53
C GLN A 97 -10.54 -2.19 -10.13
N ALA A 98 -11.49 -3.13 -10.19
CA ALA A 98 -12.88 -2.86 -9.80
C ALA A 98 -13.04 -2.58 -8.30
N LEU A 99 -12.23 -3.22 -7.44
CA LEU A 99 -12.25 -2.96 -6.01
C LEU A 99 -11.63 -1.61 -5.67
N GLU A 100 -10.48 -1.29 -6.24
CA GLU A 100 -9.82 0.01 -6.06
C GLU A 100 -10.76 1.17 -6.45
N GLU A 101 -11.41 1.08 -7.61
CA GLU A 101 -12.35 2.09 -8.08
C GLU A 101 -13.60 2.22 -7.18
N ARG A 102 -14.20 1.10 -6.78
CA ARG A 102 -15.44 1.11 -6.00
C ARG A 102 -15.26 1.45 -4.53
N LEU A 103 -14.10 1.22 -3.99
CA LEU A 103 -13.79 1.38 -2.58
C LEU A 103 -12.88 2.57 -2.29
N GLU A 104 -12.62 3.42 -3.29
CA GLU A 104 -11.74 4.59 -3.19
C GLU A 104 -12.16 5.56 -2.07
N ASP A 105 -13.46 5.67 -1.82
CA ASP A 105 -14.01 6.58 -0.80
C ASP A 105 -13.94 6.04 0.63
N ILE A 106 -13.60 4.77 0.81
CA ILE A 106 -13.54 4.17 2.13
C ILE A 106 -12.26 4.62 2.84
N ARG A 107 -12.43 5.30 3.97
CA ARG A 107 -11.32 5.82 4.79
C ARG A 107 -11.01 4.95 6.01
N THR A 108 -11.87 3.98 6.30
CA THR A 108 -11.64 3.03 7.40
C THR A 108 -10.43 2.17 7.07
N PRO A 109 -9.42 2.14 7.93
CA PRO A 109 -8.28 1.26 7.75
C PRO A 109 -8.69 -0.20 7.81
N MET A 110 -8.36 -0.95 6.77
CA MET A 110 -8.54 -2.41 6.72
C MET A 110 -7.64 -3.03 5.67
N ASP A 111 -7.30 -4.29 5.86
CA ASP A 111 -6.57 -5.10 4.90
C ASP A 111 -7.56 -5.95 4.09
N VAL A 112 -7.48 -5.83 2.76
CA VAL A 112 -8.29 -6.63 1.83
C VAL A 112 -7.37 -7.45 0.94
N SER A 113 -7.43 -8.77 1.07
CA SER A 113 -6.64 -9.68 0.25
C SER A 113 -7.43 -10.25 -0.91
N VAL A 114 -6.82 -10.30 -2.09
CA VAL A 114 -7.41 -10.87 -3.32
C VAL A 114 -6.48 -11.92 -3.89
N ILE A 115 -6.80 -13.18 -3.63
CA ILE A 115 -5.94 -14.33 -3.95
C ILE A 115 -6.64 -15.22 -4.98
N GLY A 116 -6.04 -15.31 -6.16
CA GLY A 116 -6.64 -15.97 -7.33
C GLY A 116 -6.83 -17.47 -7.24
N CYS A 117 -6.27 -18.15 -6.25
CA CYS A 117 -6.34 -19.61 -6.17
C CYS A 117 -6.59 -20.14 -4.75
N LYS A 118 -7.16 -21.34 -4.66
CA LYS A 118 -7.43 -22.03 -3.39
C LYS A 118 -6.18 -22.54 -2.65
N VAL A 119 -5.02 -22.57 -3.30
CA VAL A 119 -3.80 -23.11 -2.68
C VAL A 119 -3.24 -22.16 -1.64
N ASN A 120 -3.05 -20.90 -2.01
CA ASN A 120 -2.51 -19.86 -1.12
C ASN A 120 -3.63 -19.05 -0.44
N GLY A 121 -4.82 -19.03 -1.07
CA GLY A 121 -5.94 -18.19 -0.64
C GLY A 121 -6.30 -18.31 0.84
N PRO A 122 -6.54 -19.52 1.36
CA PRO A 122 -6.94 -19.67 2.77
C PRO A 122 -5.89 -19.17 3.78
N GLY A 123 -4.61 -19.33 3.45
CA GLY A 123 -3.51 -18.87 4.32
C GLY A 123 -3.34 -17.35 4.31
N GLU A 124 -3.22 -16.77 3.13
CA GLU A 124 -3.00 -15.32 2.98
C GLU A 124 -4.25 -14.50 3.32
N ALA A 125 -5.45 -15.01 2.98
CA ALA A 125 -6.69 -14.35 3.31
C ALA A 125 -6.97 -14.30 4.83
N LYS A 126 -6.43 -15.24 5.59
CA LYS A 126 -6.59 -15.31 7.05
C LYS A 126 -5.91 -14.14 7.77
N GLU A 127 -4.86 -13.60 7.21
CA GLU A 127 -4.09 -12.48 7.80
C GLU A 127 -4.70 -11.11 7.45
N ALA A 128 -5.74 -11.07 6.60
CA ALA A 128 -6.44 -9.85 6.21
C ALA A 128 -7.83 -9.75 6.90
N ASP A 129 -8.38 -8.54 7.00
CA ASP A 129 -9.73 -8.34 7.53
C ASP A 129 -10.79 -8.94 6.60
N ILE A 130 -10.56 -8.83 5.29
CA ILE A 130 -11.43 -9.41 4.25
C ILE A 130 -10.56 -10.14 3.23
N GLY A 131 -10.89 -11.39 2.92
CA GLY A 131 -10.23 -12.18 1.90
C GLY A 131 -11.17 -12.56 0.75
N VAL A 132 -10.73 -12.35 -0.49
CA VAL A 132 -11.38 -12.87 -1.70
C VAL A 132 -10.49 -13.97 -2.27
N VAL A 133 -11.00 -15.18 -2.30
CA VAL A 133 -10.23 -16.37 -2.71
C VAL A 133 -10.88 -17.04 -3.91
N GLY A 134 -10.07 -17.37 -4.92
CA GLY A 134 -10.51 -18.19 -6.04
C GLY A 134 -10.79 -19.63 -5.59
N ALA A 135 -12.01 -20.08 -5.81
CA ALA A 135 -12.44 -21.45 -5.57
C ALA A 135 -13.40 -21.87 -6.69
N SER A 136 -12.92 -22.70 -7.62
CA SER A 136 -13.78 -23.23 -8.70
C SER A 136 -14.88 -24.11 -8.12
N PRO A 137 -16.15 -23.98 -8.58
CA PRO A 137 -16.67 -23.10 -9.63
C PRO A 137 -17.10 -21.70 -9.14
N ARG A 138 -16.84 -21.31 -7.91
CA ARG A 138 -17.26 -20.03 -7.32
C ARG A 138 -16.11 -19.41 -6.55
N SER A 139 -15.95 -18.09 -6.61
CA SER A 139 -15.06 -17.36 -5.72
C SER A 139 -15.72 -17.18 -4.35
N LEU A 140 -14.91 -17.26 -3.29
CA LEU A 140 -15.36 -17.06 -1.91
C LEU A 140 -14.82 -15.71 -1.44
N ALA A 141 -15.72 -14.87 -0.92
CA ALA A 141 -15.36 -13.71 -0.12
C ALA A 141 -15.54 -14.09 1.35
N VAL A 142 -14.51 -13.92 2.15
CA VAL A 142 -14.51 -14.33 3.56
C VAL A 142 -14.03 -13.17 4.41
N SER A 143 -14.81 -12.82 5.43
CA SER A 143 -14.34 -11.96 6.52
C SER A 143 -13.89 -12.85 7.67
N TYR A 144 -12.65 -12.71 8.10
CA TYR A 144 -12.07 -13.59 9.13
C TYR A 144 -12.30 -13.09 10.57
N THR A 145 -12.86 -11.90 10.76
CA THR A 145 -13.11 -11.35 12.10
C THR A 145 -14.21 -12.09 12.87
N HIS A 146 -15.06 -12.91 12.22
CA HIS A 146 -16.21 -13.58 12.85
C HIS A 146 -16.60 -14.95 12.23
N LEU A 147 -15.67 -15.70 11.67
CA LEU A 147 -15.96 -17.09 11.33
C LEU A 147 -15.77 -18.00 12.55
N THR A 148 -16.79 -18.07 13.37
CA THR A 148 -17.15 -19.31 14.07
C THR A 148 -17.85 -20.22 13.06
N LEU A 149 -17.17 -21.26 12.60
CA LEU A 149 -17.78 -22.39 11.94
C LEU A 149 -18.73 -23.11 12.88
#